data_8c1b5733e0b1975d6aaf1baa0a66bb67
#
_entry.id   8c1b5733e0b1975d6aaf1baa0a66bb67
#
_cell.length_a   1.000
_cell.length_b   1.000
_cell.length_c   1.000
_cell.angle_alpha   90.00
_cell.angle_beta   90.00
_cell.angle_gamma   90.00
#
_symmetry.space_group_name_H-M   'P 1'
#
loop_
_entity.id
_entity.type
_entity.pdbx_description
1 polymer ?
#
loop_
_entity_poly.entity_id
_entity_poly.type
_entity_poly.pdbx_seq_one_letter_code
_entity_poly.pdbx_strand_id
1 'polypeptide(L)'
;GGGAASSMTTGSNSEALDFDSVQRGNPEMERRAQEVIDRCWSMGDENPIIAIHDVGAGGLSNAMPELADLSGKGATFDLSKVPVEESGMSPLEIWCNESQERYVIALDAAKIDIFRDFCERERCPFAVLGTITEEADLKLTRPEETPAVDMPMEVLLGKAPRMHRDVAHVETKLSAFKSEGLDLAKAVTDVLRHPTVGSKSFLITIGDRSVGGLVSRDQMVGPWQVPVADCGVTTLGFETNRGEVMSMGERTPIAVIDAAAASRMAVGEALTNIAAADVKLPEVKLSLNWMAACGAKGEDAKLFDAVKGASDFCVALGISVPVGKDSLSMRTAWEDNGEKKSVTSPVSLIASAAAPVGDVTLTLTPELRKIPSVLVLADLGCGRARMGGSILAQVAQRFGDTAPDCEDPAMLARFMGALRTLVNEGAVVAYHDRADGGLAATASEMMFASRLGVKLDLVQK
;
A
#
# COMPACT_ATOMS: atom_id res chain seq x y z
N GLY A 1 4.74 -12.17 15.35
CA GLY A 1 4.73 -11.09 14.36
C GLY A 1 3.35 -10.73 13.87
N GLY A 2 3.17 -9.44 13.52
CA GLY A 2 1.86 -8.89 13.14
C GLY A 2 1.27 -9.45 11.84
N GLY A 3 2.09 -10.04 10.95
CA GLY A 3 1.63 -10.60 9.69
C GLY A 3 0.77 -11.87 9.83
N ALA A 4 0.99 -12.65 10.87
CA ALA A 4 0.27 -13.90 11.11
C ALA A 4 -1.23 -13.68 11.40
N ALA A 5 -1.61 -12.58 12.04
CA ALA A 5 -2.99 -12.31 12.41
C ALA A 5 -3.94 -12.27 11.21
N SER A 6 -3.51 -11.74 10.06
CA SER A 6 -4.32 -11.67 8.84
C SER A 6 -4.49 -13.03 8.12
N SER A 7 -3.65 -14.00 8.43
CA SER A 7 -3.63 -15.35 7.84
C SER A 7 -4.24 -16.41 8.74
N MET A 8 -4.53 -16.09 10.00
CA MET A 8 -5.11 -17.03 10.97
C MET A 8 -6.62 -17.19 10.79
N THR A 9 -7.13 -18.36 11.13
CA THR A 9 -8.58 -18.58 11.19
C THR A 9 -9.18 -17.70 12.27
N THR A 10 -10.24 -16.95 11.92
CA THR A 10 -10.94 -16.06 12.85
C THR A 10 -11.33 -16.77 14.15
N GLY A 11 -10.96 -16.21 15.30
CA GLY A 11 -11.24 -16.75 16.62
C GLY A 11 -10.29 -17.86 17.08
N SER A 12 -9.19 -18.12 16.36
CA SER A 12 -8.17 -19.11 16.74
C SER A 12 -7.07 -18.51 17.64
N ASN A 13 -7.03 -17.20 17.80
CA ASN A 13 -6.05 -16.49 18.63
C ASN A 13 -6.69 -15.84 19.85
N SER A 14 -5.90 -15.55 20.87
CA SER A 14 -6.33 -14.81 22.06
C SER A 14 -5.92 -13.34 21.96
N GLU A 15 -6.68 -12.44 22.60
CA GLU A 15 -6.37 -11.01 22.64
C GLU A 15 -4.95 -10.72 23.18
N ALA A 16 -4.49 -11.50 24.18
CA ALA A 16 -3.16 -11.36 24.74
C ALA A 16 -2.07 -11.70 23.71
N LEU A 17 -2.24 -12.80 22.94
CA LEU A 17 -1.29 -13.18 21.88
C LEU A 17 -1.32 -12.21 20.70
N ASP A 18 -2.49 -11.67 20.34
CA ASP A 18 -2.59 -10.63 19.33
C ASP A 18 -1.85 -9.36 19.75
N PHE A 19 -1.98 -8.96 21.01
CA PHE A 19 -1.26 -7.81 21.56
C PHE A 19 0.26 -8.04 21.62
N ASP A 20 0.69 -9.22 22.03
CA ASP A 20 2.10 -9.60 22.09
C ASP A 20 2.74 -9.75 20.71
N SER A 21 1.94 -10.03 19.68
CA SER A 21 2.41 -10.16 18.30
C SER A 21 2.53 -8.82 17.55
N VAL A 22 2.21 -7.69 18.18
CA VAL A 22 2.38 -6.36 17.59
C VAL A 22 3.85 -6.12 17.27
N GLN A 23 4.13 -5.75 16.04
CA GLN A 23 5.47 -5.38 15.59
C GLN A 23 5.93 -4.13 16.33
N ARG A 24 7.18 -4.19 16.81
CA ARG A 24 7.81 -3.07 17.51
C ARG A 24 9.11 -2.75 16.81
N GLY A 25 9.21 -1.55 16.27
CA GLY A 25 10.42 -1.08 15.62
C GLY A 25 11.57 -0.92 16.64
N ASN A 26 12.77 -1.20 16.18
CA ASN A 26 14.01 -0.85 16.87
C ASN A 26 14.83 0.07 15.97
N PRO A 27 14.63 1.40 16.05
CA PRO A 27 15.26 2.35 15.13
C PRO A 27 16.79 2.30 15.14
N GLU A 28 17.40 1.95 16.27
CA GLU A 28 18.84 1.81 16.35
C GLU A 28 19.34 0.61 15.55
N MET A 29 18.66 -0.53 15.63
CA MET A 29 19.02 -1.73 14.87
C MET A 29 18.75 -1.54 13.38
N GLU A 30 17.63 -0.91 13.03
CA GLU A 30 17.32 -0.54 11.64
C GLU A 30 18.42 0.34 11.05
N ARG A 31 18.85 1.37 11.79
CA ARG A 31 19.91 2.26 11.33
C ARG A 31 21.25 1.54 11.19
N ARG A 32 21.63 0.68 12.11
CA ARG A 32 22.87 -0.11 12.03
C ARG A 32 22.88 -1.02 10.80
N ALA A 33 21.78 -1.73 10.56
CA ALA A 33 21.65 -2.58 9.38
C ALA A 33 21.69 -1.75 8.08
N GLN A 34 20.99 -0.62 8.05
CA GLN A 34 21.01 0.30 6.91
C GLN A 34 22.44 0.79 6.58
N GLU A 35 23.22 1.21 7.58
CA GLU A 35 24.58 1.66 7.36
C GLU A 35 25.48 0.56 6.78
N VAL A 36 25.32 -0.69 7.21
CA VAL A 36 26.07 -1.82 6.64
C VAL A 36 25.68 -2.04 5.17
N ILE A 37 24.39 -2.05 4.88
CA ILE A 37 23.86 -2.27 3.52
C ILE A 37 24.31 -1.15 2.59
N ASP A 38 24.13 0.11 3.01
CA ASP A 38 24.51 1.30 2.22
C ASP A 38 26.03 1.31 1.96
N ARG A 39 26.83 0.91 2.94
CA ARG A 39 28.26 0.83 2.76
C ARG A 39 28.67 -0.24 1.76
N CYS A 40 28.05 -1.41 1.83
CA CYS A 40 28.26 -2.46 0.84
C CYS A 40 27.85 -1.99 -0.57
N TRP A 41 26.64 -1.41 -0.67
CA TRP A 41 26.14 -0.89 -1.94
C TRP A 41 27.05 0.19 -2.56
N SER A 42 27.62 1.08 -1.74
CA SER A 42 28.50 2.15 -2.20
C SER A 42 29.83 1.66 -2.81
N MET A 43 30.14 0.37 -2.64
CA MET A 43 31.35 -0.24 -3.23
C MET A 43 31.20 -0.59 -4.72
N GLY A 44 29.99 -0.45 -5.30
CA GLY A 44 29.75 -0.77 -6.70
C GLY A 44 30.09 -2.24 -7.02
N ASP A 45 30.98 -2.48 -7.98
CA ASP A 45 31.36 -3.84 -8.42
C ASP A 45 32.07 -4.66 -7.32
N GLU A 46 32.59 -4.01 -6.29
CA GLU A 46 33.20 -4.67 -5.14
C GLU A 46 32.19 -5.01 -4.02
N ASN A 47 30.92 -4.74 -4.21
CA ASN A 47 29.87 -5.07 -3.24
C ASN A 47 29.94 -6.56 -2.85
N PRO A 48 30.06 -6.89 -1.55
CA PRO A 48 30.03 -8.28 -1.10
C PRO A 48 28.66 -8.93 -1.17
N ILE A 49 27.57 -8.13 -1.20
CA ILE A 49 26.20 -8.63 -1.20
C ILE A 49 25.80 -9.07 -2.62
N ILE A 50 25.45 -10.33 -2.77
CA ILE A 50 24.91 -10.91 -4.02
C ILE A 50 23.40 -10.79 -4.08
N ALA A 51 22.72 -11.09 -2.97
CA ALA A 51 21.28 -10.99 -2.84
C ALA A 51 20.90 -10.70 -1.38
N ILE A 52 19.77 -10.04 -1.19
CA ILE A 52 19.24 -9.67 0.12
C ILE A 52 17.73 -9.86 0.14
N HIS A 53 17.21 -10.35 1.27
CA HIS A 53 15.79 -10.48 1.54
C HIS A 53 15.51 -10.05 2.98
N ASP A 54 14.41 -9.33 3.21
CA ASP A 54 13.97 -9.00 4.56
C ASP A 54 13.31 -10.21 5.25
N VAL A 55 13.27 -10.19 6.57
CA VAL A 55 12.58 -11.22 7.36
C VAL A 55 11.22 -10.68 7.78
N GLY A 56 10.18 -11.10 7.07
CA GLY A 56 8.81 -10.72 7.33
C GLY A 56 7.96 -11.88 7.86
N ALA A 57 6.76 -12.02 7.31
CA ALA A 57 5.83 -13.08 7.65
C ALA A 57 6.45 -14.48 7.42
N GLY A 58 6.24 -15.39 8.38
CA GLY A 58 6.86 -16.72 8.39
C GLY A 58 8.30 -16.74 8.91
N GLY A 59 8.92 -15.59 9.14
CA GLY A 59 10.26 -15.51 9.70
C GLY A 59 11.33 -16.06 8.76
N LEU A 60 12.34 -16.71 9.32
CA LEU A 60 13.43 -17.35 8.55
C LEU A 60 12.92 -18.48 7.66
N SER A 61 11.79 -19.13 8.03
CA SER A 61 11.21 -20.23 7.26
C SER A 61 10.70 -19.80 5.87
N ASN A 62 10.46 -18.52 5.69
CA ASN A 62 10.12 -17.93 4.41
C ASN A 62 11.35 -17.28 3.74
N ALA A 63 12.00 -16.36 4.43
CA ALA A 63 13.05 -15.53 3.86
C ALA A 63 14.28 -16.32 3.37
N MET A 64 14.71 -17.36 4.09
CA MET A 64 15.91 -18.10 3.72
C MET A 64 15.71 -19.01 2.50
N PRO A 65 14.61 -19.79 2.41
CA PRO A 65 14.32 -20.56 1.20
C PRO A 65 14.10 -19.67 -0.02
N GLU A 66 13.35 -18.59 0.10
CA GLU A 66 13.09 -17.68 -1.03
C GLU A 66 14.39 -17.07 -1.56
N LEU A 67 15.33 -16.68 -0.68
CA LEU A 67 16.63 -16.16 -1.10
C LEU A 67 17.41 -17.17 -1.97
N ALA A 68 17.36 -18.46 -1.65
CA ALA A 68 18.01 -19.50 -2.44
C ALA A 68 17.28 -19.81 -3.75
N ASP A 69 15.93 -19.90 -3.70
CA ASP A 69 15.08 -20.24 -4.84
C ASP A 69 15.12 -19.19 -5.95
N LEU A 70 15.26 -17.90 -5.61
CA LEU A 70 15.41 -16.80 -6.58
C LEU A 70 16.54 -17.05 -7.61
N SER A 71 17.53 -17.84 -7.27
CA SER A 71 18.64 -18.24 -8.18
C SER A 71 18.55 -19.69 -8.67
N GLY A 72 17.44 -20.38 -8.42
CA GLY A 72 17.25 -21.78 -8.77
C GLY A 72 18.18 -22.71 -8.01
N LYS A 73 18.60 -22.33 -6.79
CA LYS A 73 19.54 -23.04 -5.94
C LYS A 73 18.84 -23.65 -4.73
N GLY A 74 19.57 -24.51 -4.01
CA GLY A 74 19.20 -24.92 -2.67
C GLY A 74 20.11 -24.31 -1.62
N ALA A 75 19.94 -24.76 -0.38
CA ALA A 75 20.77 -24.28 0.72
C ALA A 75 20.85 -25.28 1.87
N THR A 76 21.95 -25.24 2.60
CA THR A 76 22.12 -25.92 3.89
C THR A 76 22.36 -24.88 4.97
N PHE A 77 21.50 -24.89 5.99
CA PHE A 77 21.55 -23.95 7.11
C PHE A 77 21.70 -24.69 8.44
N ASP A 78 22.47 -24.10 9.35
CA ASP A 78 22.63 -24.55 10.72
C ASP A 78 21.82 -23.64 11.66
N LEU A 79 20.67 -24.13 12.14
CA LEU A 79 19.77 -23.37 12.98
C LEU A 79 20.37 -22.98 14.34
N SER A 80 21.37 -23.72 14.82
CA SER A 80 22.06 -23.42 16.09
C SER A 80 22.88 -22.14 16.06
N LYS A 81 23.20 -21.65 14.86
CA LYS A 81 23.95 -20.42 14.65
C LYS A 81 23.09 -19.15 14.63
N VAL A 82 21.78 -19.28 14.63
CA VAL A 82 20.88 -18.12 14.68
C VAL A 82 21.02 -17.44 16.04
N PRO A 83 21.40 -16.17 16.09
CA PRO A 83 21.45 -15.41 17.34
C PRO A 83 20.06 -15.30 17.96
N VAL A 84 19.93 -15.73 19.20
CA VAL A 84 18.68 -15.65 19.98
C VAL A 84 19.00 -15.14 21.39
N GLU A 85 18.19 -14.23 21.88
CA GLU A 85 18.28 -13.74 23.27
C GLU A 85 17.55 -14.65 24.26
N GLU A 86 16.49 -15.31 23.79
CA GLU A 86 15.66 -16.23 24.58
C GLU A 86 16.19 -17.65 24.48
N SER A 87 16.87 -18.12 25.51
CA SER A 87 17.54 -19.45 25.53
C SER A 87 16.59 -20.64 25.49
N GLY A 88 15.30 -20.42 25.78
CA GLY A 88 14.27 -21.47 25.79
C GLY A 88 13.58 -21.74 24.47
N MET A 89 13.90 -21.02 23.41
CA MET A 89 13.24 -21.18 22.11
C MET A 89 13.51 -22.54 21.49
N SER A 90 12.44 -23.21 21.07
CA SER A 90 12.50 -24.42 20.26
C SER A 90 13.00 -24.14 18.83
N PRO A 91 13.47 -25.17 18.08
CA PRO A 91 13.85 -25.01 16.68
C PRO A 91 12.73 -24.41 15.82
N LEU A 92 11.47 -24.80 16.06
CA LEU A 92 10.31 -24.28 15.34
C LEU A 92 10.10 -22.80 15.63
N GLU A 93 10.20 -22.39 16.88
CA GLU A 93 10.06 -20.98 17.27
C GLU A 93 11.17 -20.12 16.67
N ILE A 94 12.42 -20.60 16.63
CA ILE A 94 13.53 -19.89 15.98
C ILE A 94 13.28 -19.76 14.47
N TRP A 95 12.87 -20.86 13.83
CA TRP A 95 12.68 -20.93 12.38
C TRP A 95 11.52 -20.06 11.89
N CYS A 96 10.40 -20.07 12.61
CA CYS A 96 9.18 -19.35 12.25
C CYS A 96 9.01 -18.01 12.98
N ASN A 97 10.02 -17.55 13.74
CA ASN A 97 9.96 -16.28 14.45
C ASN A 97 9.93 -15.12 13.46
N GLU A 98 8.95 -14.25 13.58
CA GLU A 98 8.73 -13.07 12.73
C GLU A 98 9.33 -11.78 13.31
N SER A 99 10.34 -11.86 14.19
CA SER A 99 11.02 -10.66 14.66
C SER A 99 11.54 -9.83 13.50
N GLN A 100 11.19 -8.57 13.51
CA GLN A 100 11.54 -7.60 12.47
C GLN A 100 12.99 -7.12 12.59
N GLU A 101 13.40 -6.19 11.74
CA GLU A 101 14.74 -5.58 11.69
C GLU A 101 15.86 -6.62 11.41
N ARG A 102 15.51 -7.70 10.69
CA ARG A 102 16.46 -8.72 10.24
C ARG A 102 16.46 -8.83 8.73
N TYR A 103 17.63 -9.13 8.20
CA TYR A 103 17.82 -9.45 6.78
C TYR A 103 18.52 -10.80 6.66
N VAL A 104 18.15 -11.56 5.63
CA VAL A 104 18.94 -12.70 5.16
C VAL A 104 19.71 -12.27 3.91
N ILE A 105 21.01 -12.55 3.88
CA ILE A 105 21.90 -12.01 2.87
C ILE A 105 22.76 -13.14 2.31
N ALA A 106 22.80 -13.25 0.97
CA ALA A 106 23.78 -14.08 0.29
C ALA A 106 25.01 -13.23 -0.03
N LEU A 107 26.18 -13.71 0.42
CA LEU A 107 27.45 -13.03 0.26
C LEU A 107 28.40 -13.84 -0.63
N ASP A 108 29.29 -13.12 -1.33
CA ASP A 108 30.50 -13.73 -1.88
C ASP A 108 31.39 -14.21 -0.73
N ALA A 109 31.64 -15.53 -0.69
CA ALA A 109 32.43 -16.14 0.38
C ALA A 109 33.86 -15.56 0.48
N ALA A 110 34.43 -15.09 -0.62
CA ALA A 110 35.74 -14.44 -0.64
C ALA A 110 35.73 -13.04 0.01
N LYS A 111 34.56 -12.42 0.16
CA LYS A 111 34.38 -11.06 0.67
C LYS A 111 33.76 -11.01 2.08
N ILE A 112 33.62 -12.17 2.75
CA ILE A 112 32.96 -12.24 4.07
C ILE A 112 33.66 -11.38 5.12
N ASP A 113 34.98 -11.26 5.07
CA ASP A 113 35.74 -10.47 6.05
C ASP A 113 35.46 -8.97 5.88
N ILE A 114 35.29 -8.48 4.65
CA ILE A 114 34.90 -7.10 4.38
C ILE A 114 33.51 -6.80 4.99
N PHE A 115 32.57 -7.71 4.82
CA PHE A 115 31.24 -7.59 5.40
C PHE A 115 31.28 -7.61 6.93
N ARG A 116 32.11 -8.49 7.51
CA ARG A 116 32.33 -8.56 8.96
C ARG A 116 32.84 -7.23 9.51
N ASP A 117 33.86 -6.65 8.88
CA ASP A 117 34.44 -5.38 9.30
C ASP A 117 33.40 -4.25 9.33
N PHE A 118 32.47 -4.21 8.35
CA PHE A 118 31.37 -3.25 8.36
C PHE A 118 30.39 -3.52 9.49
N CYS A 119 30.00 -4.77 9.72
CA CYS A 119 29.11 -5.14 10.82
C CYS A 119 29.72 -4.79 12.18
N GLU A 120 31.00 -5.07 12.40
CA GLU A 120 31.72 -4.72 13.64
C GLU A 120 31.78 -3.21 13.85
N ARG A 121 32.11 -2.45 12.80
CA ARG A 121 32.15 -0.98 12.85
C ARG A 121 30.81 -0.39 13.25
N GLU A 122 29.72 -0.86 12.64
CA GLU A 122 28.37 -0.35 12.90
C GLU A 122 27.70 -1.04 14.11
N ARG A 123 28.38 -2.00 14.76
CA ARG A 123 27.82 -2.82 15.85
C ARG A 123 26.51 -3.50 15.44
N CYS A 124 26.44 -3.95 14.19
CA CYS A 124 25.31 -4.69 13.63
C CYS A 124 25.56 -6.19 13.83
N PRO A 125 24.83 -6.90 14.69
CA PRO A 125 25.01 -8.33 14.88
C PRO A 125 24.75 -9.10 13.58
N PHE A 126 25.60 -10.08 13.27
CA PHE A 126 25.39 -11.00 12.17
C PHE A 126 25.91 -12.39 12.49
N ALA A 127 25.42 -13.40 11.78
CA ALA A 127 25.91 -14.76 11.86
C ALA A 127 25.90 -15.45 10.49
N VAL A 128 26.91 -16.27 10.23
CA VAL A 128 26.97 -17.10 9.03
C VAL A 128 26.21 -18.39 9.32
N LEU A 129 25.01 -18.53 8.73
CA LEU A 129 24.09 -19.61 9.02
C LEU A 129 24.31 -20.86 8.14
N GLY A 130 24.95 -20.71 6.97
CA GLY A 130 25.14 -21.82 6.05
C GLY A 130 25.63 -21.40 4.67
N THR A 131 25.35 -22.23 3.69
CA THR A 131 25.78 -22.05 2.30
C THR A 131 24.65 -22.36 1.32
N ILE A 132 24.65 -21.60 0.22
CA ILE A 132 23.84 -21.89 -0.95
C ILE A 132 24.48 -23.06 -1.71
N THR A 133 23.67 -24.02 -2.17
CA THR A 133 24.12 -25.23 -2.86
C THR A 133 23.63 -25.29 -4.31
N GLU A 134 24.32 -26.04 -5.16
CA GLU A 134 23.88 -26.26 -6.55
C GLU A 134 22.63 -27.15 -6.61
N GLU A 135 22.55 -28.13 -5.71
CA GLU A 135 21.38 -28.98 -5.57
C GLU A 135 20.21 -28.16 -5.02
N ALA A 136 19.06 -28.21 -5.69
CA ALA A 136 17.86 -27.48 -5.30
C ALA A 136 17.11 -28.15 -4.12
N ASP A 137 17.83 -28.40 -3.03
CA ASP A 137 17.32 -28.96 -1.78
C ASP A 137 17.49 -27.98 -0.63
N LEU A 138 16.51 -27.96 0.27
CA LEU A 138 16.62 -27.24 1.54
C LEU A 138 17.00 -28.22 2.64
N LYS A 139 18.13 -27.96 3.31
CA LYS A 139 18.55 -28.69 4.51
C LYS A 139 18.69 -27.74 5.68
N LEU A 140 17.93 -28.03 6.75
CA LEU A 140 18.00 -27.31 8.00
C LEU A 140 18.53 -28.25 9.07
N THR A 141 19.74 -27.99 9.54
CA THR A 141 20.48 -28.88 10.43
C THR A 141 20.63 -28.27 11.83
N ARG A 142 20.95 -29.14 12.79
CA ARG A 142 21.50 -28.82 14.10
C ARG A 142 22.58 -29.88 14.43
N PRO A 143 23.61 -29.53 15.19
CA PRO A 143 24.62 -30.49 15.59
C PRO A 143 24.00 -31.69 16.28
N GLU A 144 24.46 -32.88 15.88
CA GLU A 144 24.10 -34.20 16.48
C GLU A 144 22.59 -34.59 16.41
N GLU A 145 21.80 -33.85 15.60
CA GLU A 145 20.38 -34.10 15.40
C GLU A 145 20.08 -34.50 13.94
N THR A 146 18.96 -35.18 13.75
CA THR A 146 18.40 -35.40 12.40
C THR A 146 18.01 -34.03 11.83
N PRO A 147 18.26 -33.74 10.55
CA PRO A 147 17.83 -32.47 9.95
C PRO A 147 16.35 -32.20 10.22
N ALA A 148 16.06 -30.98 10.67
CA ALA A 148 14.68 -30.57 10.92
C ALA A 148 13.90 -30.39 9.61
N VAL A 149 14.61 -30.05 8.51
CA VAL A 149 14.10 -30.00 7.15
C VAL A 149 15.15 -30.65 6.24
N ASP A 150 14.70 -31.54 5.37
CA ASP A 150 15.48 -32.15 4.28
C ASP A 150 14.51 -32.44 3.14
N MET A 151 14.37 -31.53 2.21
CA MET A 151 13.39 -31.63 1.13
C MET A 151 13.78 -30.84 -0.11
N PRO A 152 13.31 -31.26 -1.31
CA PRO A 152 13.48 -30.46 -2.52
C PRO A 152 12.76 -29.12 -2.43
N MET A 153 13.41 -28.07 -2.96
CA MET A 153 12.82 -26.72 -3.03
C MET A 153 11.49 -26.68 -3.79
N GLU A 154 11.33 -27.56 -4.80
CA GLU A 154 10.08 -27.68 -5.55
C GLU A 154 8.89 -28.10 -4.67
N VAL A 155 9.13 -28.88 -3.60
CA VAL A 155 8.07 -29.26 -2.65
C VAL A 155 7.67 -28.07 -1.79
N LEU A 156 8.63 -27.22 -1.44
CA LEU A 156 8.40 -26.07 -0.57
C LEU A 156 7.85 -24.87 -1.33
N LEU A 157 8.49 -24.49 -2.45
CA LEU A 157 8.21 -23.28 -3.22
C LEU A 157 7.68 -23.55 -4.64
N GLY A 158 7.46 -24.80 -4.98
CA GLY A 158 6.88 -25.18 -6.27
C GLY A 158 5.43 -24.74 -6.40
N LYS A 159 4.86 -24.98 -7.58
CA LYS A 159 3.48 -24.58 -7.86
C LYS A 159 2.51 -25.32 -6.97
N ALA A 160 1.84 -24.61 -6.10
CA ALA A 160 0.73 -25.16 -5.31
C ALA A 160 -0.37 -25.74 -6.23
N PRO A 161 -1.09 -26.80 -5.79
CA PRO A 161 -2.24 -27.28 -6.51
C PRO A 161 -3.24 -26.15 -6.79
N ARG A 162 -3.81 -26.13 -8.00
CA ARG A 162 -4.83 -25.13 -8.34
C ARG A 162 -6.03 -25.28 -7.43
N MET A 163 -6.31 -24.24 -6.67
CA MET A 163 -7.52 -24.17 -5.87
C MET A 163 -8.70 -23.84 -6.78
N HIS A 164 -9.79 -24.61 -6.65
CA HIS A 164 -11.08 -24.30 -7.28
C HIS A 164 -12.03 -23.71 -6.22
N ARG A 165 -12.58 -22.53 -6.49
CA ARG A 165 -13.62 -21.91 -5.66
C ARG A 165 -14.88 -21.81 -6.48
N ASP A 166 -15.94 -22.56 -6.06
CA ASP A 166 -17.28 -22.47 -6.62
C ASP A 166 -18.07 -21.45 -5.76
N VAL A 167 -18.31 -20.28 -6.33
CA VAL A 167 -18.84 -19.12 -5.59
C VAL A 167 -20.04 -18.53 -6.33
N ALA A 168 -20.95 -17.91 -5.57
CA ALA A 168 -22.15 -17.29 -6.10
C ALA A 168 -22.28 -15.84 -5.63
N HIS A 169 -22.81 -15.00 -6.50
CA HIS A 169 -23.19 -13.64 -6.14
C HIS A 169 -24.38 -13.66 -5.17
N VAL A 170 -24.32 -12.74 -4.22
CA VAL A 170 -25.42 -12.51 -3.28
C VAL A 170 -25.91 -11.09 -3.43
N GLU A 171 -27.16 -10.94 -3.81
CA GLU A 171 -27.78 -9.63 -3.95
C GLU A 171 -27.88 -8.93 -2.59
N THR A 172 -27.32 -7.73 -2.50
CA THR A 172 -27.48 -6.84 -1.35
C THR A 172 -28.60 -5.85 -1.64
N LYS A 173 -29.71 -5.94 -0.89
CA LYS A 173 -30.81 -4.99 -1.03
C LYS A 173 -30.47 -3.68 -0.36
N LEU A 174 -30.23 -2.66 -1.15
CA LEU A 174 -29.96 -1.29 -0.71
C LEU A 174 -31.10 -0.37 -1.20
N SER A 175 -31.26 0.76 -0.53
CA SER A 175 -32.22 1.80 -0.93
C SER A 175 -31.52 2.93 -1.64
N ALA A 176 -32.15 3.51 -2.65
CA ALA A 176 -31.64 4.67 -3.36
C ALA A 176 -31.31 5.82 -2.39
N PHE A 177 -30.20 6.50 -2.64
CA PHE A 177 -29.87 7.72 -1.90
C PHE A 177 -30.85 8.83 -2.25
N LYS A 178 -31.42 9.47 -1.21
CA LYS A 178 -32.32 10.63 -1.34
C LYS A 178 -31.71 11.81 -0.61
N SER A 179 -31.58 12.93 -1.29
CA SER A 179 -31.04 14.18 -0.72
C SER A 179 -32.09 15.05 -0.04
N GLU A 180 -33.37 14.74 -0.20
CA GLU A 180 -34.48 15.51 0.35
C GLU A 180 -34.36 15.61 1.88
N GLY A 181 -34.57 16.80 2.39
CA GLY A 181 -34.58 17.11 3.83
C GLY A 181 -33.16 17.19 4.44
N LEU A 182 -32.11 17.15 3.66
CA LEU A 182 -30.74 17.43 4.14
C LEU A 182 -30.52 18.95 4.25
N ASP A 183 -30.03 19.40 5.39
CA ASP A 183 -29.50 20.76 5.56
C ASP A 183 -28.10 20.83 4.94
N LEU A 184 -27.91 21.67 3.95
CA LEU A 184 -26.64 21.74 3.19
C LEU A 184 -25.46 22.14 4.07
N ALA A 185 -25.63 23.13 4.96
CA ALA A 185 -24.54 23.62 5.81
C ALA A 185 -24.11 22.56 6.82
N LYS A 186 -25.10 21.87 7.41
CA LYS A 186 -24.85 20.75 8.31
C LYS A 186 -24.18 19.60 7.57
N ALA A 187 -24.67 19.25 6.38
CA ALA A 187 -24.11 18.15 5.58
C ALA A 187 -22.63 18.39 5.21
N VAL A 188 -22.30 19.60 4.75
CA VAL A 188 -20.88 19.98 4.48
C VAL A 188 -20.02 19.87 5.75
N THR A 189 -20.53 20.35 6.89
CA THR A 189 -19.81 20.29 8.16
C THR A 189 -19.58 18.84 8.60
N ASP A 190 -20.59 17.99 8.51
CA ASP A 190 -20.53 16.58 8.91
C ASP A 190 -19.58 15.79 7.98
N VAL A 191 -19.59 16.05 6.68
CA VAL A 191 -18.67 15.48 5.71
C VAL A 191 -17.22 15.86 6.05
N LEU A 192 -16.92 17.14 6.28
CA LEU A 192 -15.57 17.61 6.62
C LEU A 192 -15.08 17.10 7.98
N ARG A 193 -15.98 16.74 8.89
CA ARG A 193 -15.66 16.14 10.20
C ARG A 193 -15.57 14.62 10.17
N HIS A 194 -16.01 13.99 9.09
CA HIS A 194 -15.96 12.53 8.99
C HIS A 194 -14.49 12.04 9.07
N PRO A 195 -14.19 10.97 9.80
CA PRO A 195 -12.81 10.49 9.99
C PRO A 195 -12.03 10.25 8.69
N THR A 196 -12.71 9.84 7.61
CA THR A 196 -12.09 9.64 6.30
C THR A 196 -11.67 10.96 5.63
N VAL A 197 -12.41 12.05 5.84
CA VAL A 197 -12.16 13.37 5.23
C VAL A 197 -11.34 14.28 6.14
N GLY A 198 -11.56 14.20 7.45
CA GLY A 198 -10.91 15.08 8.43
C GLY A 198 -9.37 15.02 8.38
N SER A 199 -8.72 16.09 8.81
CA SER A 199 -7.27 16.23 8.77
C SER A 199 -6.54 15.07 9.44
N LYS A 200 -5.52 14.52 8.77
CA LYS A 200 -4.62 13.46 9.23
C LYS A 200 -3.30 13.99 9.79
N SER A 201 -3.20 15.30 10.10
CA SER A 201 -1.96 15.93 10.58
C SER A 201 -1.37 15.20 11.79
N PHE A 202 -2.20 14.64 12.67
CA PHE A 202 -1.75 13.88 13.84
C PHE A 202 -0.97 12.61 13.45
N LEU A 203 -1.34 11.93 12.38
CA LEU A 203 -0.60 10.74 11.90
C LEU A 203 0.79 11.11 11.39
N ILE A 204 0.90 12.23 10.68
CA ILE A 204 2.17 12.71 10.13
C ILE A 204 3.11 13.22 11.23
N THR A 205 2.55 13.78 12.30
CA THR A 205 3.36 14.32 13.42
C THR A 205 3.77 13.27 14.45
N ILE A 206 3.13 12.11 14.46
CA ILE A 206 3.51 10.98 15.33
C ILE A 206 4.69 10.21 14.73
N GLY A 207 4.70 10.00 13.42
CA GLY A 207 5.74 9.29 12.68
C GLY A 207 6.71 10.22 11.96
N ASP A 208 7.57 9.64 11.15
CA ASP A 208 8.50 10.38 10.31
C ASP A 208 7.77 11.05 9.14
N ARG A 209 7.84 12.35 9.06
CA ARG A 209 7.25 13.13 7.98
C ARG A 209 7.97 12.87 6.65
N SER A 210 9.28 12.85 6.71
CA SER A 210 10.14 12.59 5.56
C SER A 210 11.46 11.98 5.97
N VAL A 211 12.04 11.16 5.09
CA VAL A 211 13.29 10.44 5.32
C VAL A 211 14.24 10.71 4.14
N GLY A 212 15.55 10.77 4.41
CA GLY A 212 16.58 10.80 3.39
C GLY A 212 16.91 12.17 2.78
N GLY A 213 16.14 13.22 3.02
CA GLY A 213 16.47 14.59 2.60
C GLY A 213 16.28 14.91 1.11
N LEU A 214 15.88 13.95 0.28
CA LEU A 214 15.62 14.13 -1.16
C LEU A 214 14.13 14.35 -1.48
N VAL A 215 13.32 14.73 -0.49
CA VAL A 215 11.88 14.97 -0.67
C VAL A 215 11.65 16.31 -1.36
N SER A 216 11.04 16.27 -2.53
CA SER A 216 10.60 17.47 -3.28
C SER A 216 9.19 17.90 -2.88
N ARG A 217 8.29 16.92 -2.68
CA ARG A 217 6.92 17.14 -2.19
C ARG A 217 6.57 16.08 -1.18
N ASP A 218 6.15 16.49 0.01
CA ASP A 218 5.58 15.64 1.03
C ASP A 218 4.07 15.83 1.17
N GLN A 219 3.47 15.32 2.23
CA GLN A 219 2.04 15.39 2.50
C GLN A 219 1.53 16.82 2.75
N MET A 220 2.42 17.73 3.16
CA MET A 220 2.06 19.07 3.61
C MET A 220 2.09 20.08 2.47
N VAL A 221 1.02 20.86 2.34
CA VAL A 221 0.84 21.82 1.25
C VAL A 221 0.81 23.25 1.76
N GLY A 222 1.51 24.12 1.03
CA GLY A 222 1.54 25.55 1.24
C GLY A 222 2.21 25.98 2.55
N PRO A 223 2.26 27.30 2.81
CA PRO A 223 2.93 27.85 3.99
C PRO A 223 2.22 27.48 5.31
N TRP A 224 0.97 27.03 5.23
CA TRP A 224 0.16 26.63 6.38
C TRP A 224 0.30 25.15 6.72
N GLN A 225 1.07 24.38 5.93
CA GLN A 225 1.37 22.97 6.18
C GLN A 225 0.10 22.15 6.38
N VAL A 226 -0.82 22.22 5.40
CA VAL A 226 -2.07 21.43 5.41
C VAL A 226 -1.81 20.09 4.73
N PRO A 227 -2.18 18.93 5.32
CA PRO A 227 -1.88 17.60 4.80
C PRO A 227 -2.87 17.18 3.70
N VAL A 228 -2.82 17.81 2.54
CA VAL A 228 -3.75 17.61 1.42
C VAL A 228 -3.06 17.40 0.07
N ALA A 229 -1.78 16.99 0.07
CA ALA A 229 -1.08 16.66 -1.16
C ALA A 229 -1.67 15.41 -1.83
N ASP A 230 -1.77 15.42 -3.16
CA ASP A 230 -2.26 14.30 -3.96
C ASP A 230 -1.21 13.18 -4.07
N CYS A 231 0.08 13.54 -4.05
CA CYS A 231 1.18 12.61 -4.19
C CYS A 231 2.43 13.05 -3.41
N GLY A 232 3.31 12.10 -3.13
CA GLY A 232 4.65 12.34 -2.62
C GLY A 232 5.69 12.24 -3.74
N VAL A 233 6.65 13.17 -3.78
CA VAL A 233 7.70 13.23 -4.82
C VAL A 233 9.07 13.36 -4.20
N THR A 234 10.00 12.52 -4.63
CA THR A 234 11.41 12.59 -4.28
C THR A 234 12.27 12.90 -5.50
N THR A 235 13.43 13.52 -5.30
CA THR A 235 14.45 13.70 -6.34
C THR A 235 15.42 12.53 -6.35
N LEU A 236 16.05 12.24 -7.50
CA LEU A 236 17.10 11.24 -7.60
C LEU A 236 18.46 11.73 -7.06
N GLY A 237 18.60 13.02 -6.79
CA GLY A 237 19.81 13.61 -6.27
C GLY A 237 19.73 15.14 -6.25
N PHE A 238 20.76 15.79 -5.77
CA PHE A 238 20.82 17.25 -5.64
C PHE A 238 21.16 17.98 -6.96
N GLU A 239 21.66 17.26 -7.96
CA GLU A 239 22.13 17.83 -9.24
C GLU A 239 21.14 17.58 -10.39
N THR A 240 19.93 17.16 -10.07
CA THR A 240 18.91 16.83 -11.09
C THR A 240 17.51 17.20 -10.64
N ASN A 241 16.66 17.54 -11.61
CA ASN A 241 15.21 17.69 -11.38
C ASN A 241 14.43 16.39 -11.64
N ARG A 242 15.11 15.31 -12.04
CA ARG A 242 14.44 14.01 -12.18
C ARG A 242 14.12 13.42 -10.81
N GLY A 243 13.04 12.67 -10.75
CA GLY A 243 12.57 12.12 -9.49
C GLY A 243 11.69 10.91 -9.65
N GLU A 244 11.04 10.57 -8.56
CA GLU A 244 10.03 9.52 -8.45
C GLU A 244 8.81 10.06 -7.73
N VAL A 245 7.64 9.54 -8.07
CA VAL A 245 6.37 9.89 -7.44
C VAL A 245 5.65 8.65 -6.98
N MET A 246 4.97 8.78 -5.85
CA MET A 246 4.05 7.77 -5.31
C MET A 246 2.72 8.41 -4.95
N SER A 247 1.64 7.67 -5.20
CA SER A 247 0.28 8.02 -4.81
C SER A 247 -0.52 6.78 -4.43
N MET A 248 -1.68 6.99 -3.84
CA MET A 248 -2.58 5.91 -3.44
C MET A 248 -4.01 6.21 -3.87
N GLY A 249 -4.82 5.15 -3.96
CA GLY A 249 -6.26 5.22 -4.13
C GLY A 249 -6.95 4.06 -3.43
N GLU A 250 -8.15 4.31 -2.87
CA GLU A 250 -9.02 3.31 -2.30
C GLU A 250 -10.48 3.77 -2.31
N ARG A 251 -11.43 2.84 -2.41
CA ARG A 251 -12.87 3.15 -2.43
C ARG A 251 -13.70 2.03 -1.81
N THR A 252 -13.29 1.57 -0.66
CA THR A 252 -13.86 0.40 0.04
C THR A 252 -15.38 0.45 0.20
N PRO A 253 -16.04 1.55 0.60
CA PRO A 253 -17.50 1.56 0.79
C PRO A 253 -18.28 1.22 -0.48
N ILE A 254 -17.76 1.51 -1.67
CA ILE A 254 -18.40 1.23 -2.96
C ILE A 254 -18.54 -0.28 -3.18
N ALA A 255 -17.62 -1.10 -2.69
CA ALA A 255 -17.62 -2.56 -2.87
C ALA A 255 -18.83 -3.26 -2.20
N VAL A 256 -19.51 -2.60 -1.27
CA VAL A 256 -20.78 -3.09 -0.73
C VAL A 256 -21.85 -3.13 -1.82
N ILE A 257 -21.79 -2.21 -2.78
CA ILE A 257 -22.74 -2.05 -3.91
C ILE A 257 -22.21 -2.79 -5.13
N ASP A 258 -20.98 -2.46 -5.56
CA ASP A 258 -20.32 -2.97 -6.76
C ASP A 258 -18.79 -3.05 -6.53
N ALA A 259 -18.32 -4.28 -6.38
CA ALA A 259 -16.91 -4.52 -6.09
C ALA A 259 -15.98 -4.22 -7.30
N ALA A 260 -16.46 -4.42 -8.53
CA ALA A 260 -15.70 -4.08 -9.72
C ALA A 260 -15.58 -2.56 -9.90
N ALA A 261 -16.67 -1.81 -9.67
CA ALA A 261 -16.63 -0.35 -9.65
C ALA A 261 -15.69 0.20 -8.56
N ALA A 262 -15.73 -0.39 -7.35
CA ALA A 262 -14.83 -0.01 -6.26
C ALA A 262 -13.35 -0.13 -6.67
N SER A 263 -12.99 -1.23 -7.34
CA SER A 263 -11.61 -1.45 -7.80
C SER A 263 -11.21 -0.50 -8.93
N ARG A 264 -12.09 -0.25 -9.90
CA ARG A 264 -11.81 0.75 -10.95
C ARG A 264 -11.67 2.16 -10.37
N MET A 265 -12.49 2.51 -9.39
CA MET A 265 -12.39 3.79 -8.70
C MET A 265 -11.10 3.92 -7.89
N ALA A 266 -10.67 2.87 -7.19
CA ALA A 266 -9.40 2.89 -6.44
C ALA A 266 -8.19 3.08 -7.37
N VAL A 267 -8.14 2.35 -8.50
CA VAL A 267 -7.09 2.56 -9.51
C VAL A 267 -7.20 3.96 -10.13
N GLY A 268 -8.41 4.40 -10.45
CA GLY A 268 -8.68 5.73 -10.98
C GLY A 268 -8.19 6.85 -10.06
N GLU A 269 -8.44 6.74 -8.76
CA GLU A 269 -7.98 7.69 -7.75
C GLU A 269 -6.45 7.71 -7.64
N ALA A 270 -5.78 6.55 -7.60
CA ALA A 270 -4.33 6.51 -7.61
C ALA A 270 -3.75 7.21 -8.84
N LEU A 271 -4.41 7.09 -10.01
CA LEU A 271 -3.99 7.71 -11.26
C LEU A 271 -4.31 9.21 -11.32
N THR A 272 -5.44 9.67 -10.78
CA THR A 272 -5.71 11.10 -10.68
C THR A 272 -4.77 11.77 -9.68
N ASN A 273 -4.45 11.13 -8.56
CA ASN A 273 -3.47 11.61 -7.60
C ASN A 273 -2.07 11.75 -8.22
N ILE A 274 -1.57 10.70 -8.92
CA ILE A 274 -0.23 10.75 -9.53
C ILE A 274 -0.12 11.76 -10.68
N ALA A 275 -1.25 12.11 -11.31
CA ALA A 275 -1.30 13.08 -12.40
C ALA A 275 -0.89 14.51 -12.00
N ALA A 276 -0.81 14.80 -10.69
CA ALA A 276 -0.24 16.03 -10.17
C ALA A 276 1.24 16.20 -10.54
N ALA A 277 1.98 15.11 -10.74
CA ALA A 277 3.40 15.11 -11.09
C ALA A 277 3.65 14.94 -12.61
N ASP A 278 4.88 15.22 -13.06
CA ASP A 278 5.30 15.07 -14.46
C ASP A 278 5.56 13.61 -14.82
N VAL A 279 4.48 12.86 -15.05
CA VAL A 279 4.51 11.42 -15.33
C VAL A 279 3.94 11.09 -16.71
N LYS A 280 4.36 9.95 -17.26
CA LYS A 280 3.75 9.36 -18.45
C LYS A 280 2.97 8.10 -18.05
N LEU A 281 1.71 8.03 -18.43
CA LEU A 281 0.82 6.92 -18.05
C LEU A 281 1.42 5.51 -18.31
N PRO A 282 2.08 5.20 -19.43
CA PRO A 282 2.67 3.88 -19.64
C PRO A 282 3.84 3.53 -18.71
N GLU A 283 4.45 4.53 -18.07
CA GLU A 283 5.55 4.34 -17.12
C GLU A 283 5.05 4.08 -15.70
N VAL A 284 3.76 4.30 -15.42
CA VAL A 284 3.14 4.02 -14.12
C VAL A 284 3.13 2.52 -13.85
N LYS A 285 3.55 2.15 -12.64
CA LYS A 285 3.47 0.80 -12.08
C LYS A 285 2.56 0.79 -10.87
N LEU A 286 1.74 -0.24 -10.76
CA LEU A 286 0.81 -0.39 -9.63
C LEU A 286 1.22 -1.56 -8.73
N SER A 287 1.07 -1.34 -7.43
CA SER A 287 0.98 -2.41 -6.44
C SER A 287 -0.46 -2.45 -5.94
N LEU A 288 -1.12 -3.59 -6.10
CA LEU A 288 -2.53 -3.77 -5.75
C LEU A 288 -2.66 -4.75 -4.58
N ASN A 289 -3.25 -4.30 -3.48
CA ASN A 289 -3.46 -5.10 -2.28
C ASN A 289 -4.95 -5.24 -1.99
N TRP A 290 -5.48 -6.47 -2.15
CA TRP A 290 -6.87 -6.79 -1.82
C TRP A 290 -7.00 -7.33 -0.41
N MET A 291 -8.06 -6.95 0.26
CA MET A 291 -8.47 -7.50 1.54
C MET A 291 -9.92 -7.97 1.41
N ALA A 292 -10.18 -9.23 1.79
CA ALA A 292 -11.48 -9.85 1.67
C ALA A 292 -11.76 -10.84 2.81
N ALA A 293 -13.01 -10.98 3.19
CA ALA A 293 -13.43 -12.00 4.15
C ALA A 293 -13.89 -13.26 3.40
N CYS A 294 -12.95 -13.95 2.74
CA CYS A 294 -13.25 -15.17 1.99
C CYS A 294 -13.91 -16.23 2.86
N GLY A 295 -14.90 -16.94 2.30
CA GLY A 295 -15.75 -17.86 3.02
C GLY A 295 -16.99 -17.20 3.67
N ALA A 296 -17.02 -15.87 3.82
CA ALA A 296 -18.26 -15.18 4.16
C ALA A 296 -19.18 -15.08 2.94
N LYS A 297 -20.49 -15.11 3.20
CA LYS A 297 -21.50 -15.19 2.15
C LYS A 297 -21.37 -14.04 1.12
N GLY A 298 -21.03 -14.39 -0.11
CA GLY A 298 -20.89 -13.47 -1.25
C GLY A 298 -19.56 -12.75 -1.38
N GLU A 299 -18.69 -12.78 -0.37
CA GLU A 299 -17.42 -12.02 -0.40
C GLU A 299 -16.39 -12.60 -1.39
N ASP A 300 -16.36 -13.92 -1.59
CA ASP A 300 -15.49 -14.55 -2.62
C ASP A 300 -15.89 -14.11 -4.04
N ALA A 301 -17.18 -14.00 -4.34
CA ALA A 301 -17.64 -13.53 -5.65
C ALA A 301 -17.31 -12.05 -5.85
N LYS A 302 -17.46 -11.22 -4.81
CA LYS A 302 -17.06 -9.81 -4.86
C LYS A 302 -15.54 -9.65 -5.06
N LEU A 303 -14.73 -10.51 -4.44
CA LEU A 303 -13.28 -10.51 -4.67
C LEU A 303 -12.96 -10.81 -6.14
N PHE A 304 -13.61 -11.81 -6.74
CA PHE A 304 -13.44 -12.11 -8.16
C PHE A 304 -13.79 -10.90 -9.04
N ASP A 305 -14.95 -10.27 -8.79
CA ASP A 305 -15.38 -9.10 -9.55
C ASP A 305 -14.43 -7.91 -9.38
N ALA A 306 -13.93 -7.68 -8.16
CA ALA A 306 -12.96 -6.63 -7.85
C ALA A 306 -11.66 -6.81 -8.61
N VAL A 307 -11.09 -8.03 -8.57
CA VAL A 307 -9.85 -8.36 -9.28
C VAL A 307 -10.02 -8.26 -10.79
N LYS A 308 -11.13 -8.80 -11.31
CA LYS A 308 -11.44 -8.71 -12.74
C LYS A 308 -11.63 -7.27 -13.19
N GLY A 309 -12.36 -6.46 -12.41
CA GLY A 309 -12.59 -5.05 -12.70
C GLY A 309 -11.28 -4.24 -12.78
N ALA A 310 -10.37 -4.43 -11.81
CA ALA A 310 -9.05 -3.80 -11.82
C ALA A 310 -8.19 -4.28 -13.00
N SER A 311 -8.18 -5.60 -13.26
CA SER A 311 -7.38 -6.20 -14.34
C SER A 311 -7.81 -5.67 -15.70
N ASP A 312 -9.10 -5.74 -16.03
CA ASP A 312 -9.63 -5.26 -17.31
C ASP A 312 -9.34 -3.76 -17.51
N PHE A 313 -9.46 -2.98 -16.44
CA PHE A 313 -9.19 -1.55 -16.46
C PHE A 313 -7.72 -1.23 -16.69
N CYS A 314 -6.80 -1.91 -15.99
CA CYS A 314 -5.36 -1.73 -16.16
C CYS A 314 -4.89 -2.16 -17.57
N VAL A 315 -5.43 -3.27 -18.11
CA VAL A 315 -5.15 -3.72 -19.48
C VAL A 315 -5.59 -2.67 -20.50
N ALA A 316 -6.80 -2.11 -20.31
CA ALA A 316 -7.31 -1.07 -21.21
C ALA A 316 -6.49 0.24 -21.17
N LEU A 317 -5.88 0.55 -20.02
CA LEU A 317 -4.98 1.69 -19.83
C LEU A 317 -3.55 1.42 -20.31
N GLY A 318 -3.18 0.16 -20.58
CA GLY A 318 -1.82 -0.24 -20.93
C GLY A 318 -0.81 -0.08 -19.78
N ILE A 319 -1.26 -0.17 -18.52
CA ILE A 319 -0.40 -0.09 -17.33
C ILE A 319 -0.22 -1.47 -16.72
N SER A 320 0.93 -1.70 -16.07
CA SER A 320 1.26 -2.99 -15.46
C SER A 320 1.09 -2.98 -13.94
N VAL A 321 0.77 -4.16 -13.41
CA VAL A 321 0.65 -4.45 -11.98
C VAL A 321 1.72 -5.50 -11.62
N PRO A 322 2.99 -5.10 -11.43
CA PRO A 322 4.06 -6.03 -11.10
C PRO A 322 3.91 -6.67 -9.71
N VAL A 323 3.19 -6.03 -8.81
CA VAL A 323 2.96 -6.51 -7.45
C VAL A 323 1.46 -6.62 -7.18
N GLY A 324 1.02 -7.84 -6.85
CA GLY A 324 -0.33 -8.12 -6.37
C GLY A 324 -0.25 -8.93 -5.08
N LYS A 325 -1.12 -8.59 -4.11
CA LYS A 325 -1.15 -9.20 -2.78
C LYS A 325 -2.58 -9.29 -2.27
N ASP A 326 -2.86 -10.24 -1.38
CA ASP A 326 -4.16 -10.35 -0.73
C ASP A 326 -4.05 -10.69 0.77
N SER A 327 -5.15 -10.41 1.48
CA SER A 327 -5.44 -10.85 2.84
C SER A 327 -6.89 -11.32 2.87
N LEU A 328 -7.09 -12.64 3.04
CA LEU A 328 -8.38 -13.28 2.77
C LEU A 328 -9.22 -13.58 4.02
N SER A 329 -8.74 -13.22 5.22
CA SER A 329 -9.39 -13.53 6.50
C SER A 329 -9.92 -12.27 7.21
N MET A 330 -10.48 -11.31 6.47
CA MET A 330 -10.87 -10.00 6.96
C MET A 330 -12.18 -10.02 7.74
N ARG A 331 -12.19 -10.80 8.82
CA ARG A 331 -13.29 -10.92 9.75
C ARG A 331 -12.77 -10.94 11.19
N THR A 332 -13.36 -10.10 12.04
CA THR A 332 -13.10 -10.12 13.48
C THR A 332 -14.27 -10.77 14.21
N ALA A 333 -14.00 -11.66 15.14
CA ALA A 333 -15.01 -12.26 16.01
C ALA A 333 -14.57 -12.13 17.46
N TRP A 334 -15.52 -11.83 18.34
CA TRP A 334 -15.28 -11.69 19.78
C TRP A 334 -16.53 -12.14 20.57
N GLU A 335 -16.38 -12.27 21.86
CA GLU A 335 -17.48 -12.53 22.78
C GLU A 335 -17.69 -11.30 23.67
N ASP A 336 -18.92 -10.86 23.80
CA ASP A 336 -19.32 -9.74 24.64
C ASP A 336 -20.48 -10.18 25.52
N ASN A 337 -20.27 -10.24 26.84
CA ASN A 337 -21.24 -10.69 27.83
C ASN A 337 -21.86 -12.07 27.53
N GLY A 338 -21.07 -13.02 27.01
CA GLY A 338 -21.52 -14.37 26.63
C GLY A 338 -22.19 -14.44 25.25
N GLU A 339 -22.29 -13.35 24.52
CA GLU A 339 -22.79 -13.28 23.15
C GLU A 339 -21.67 -13.26 22.13
N LYS A 340 -21.65 -14.19 21.18
CA LYS A 340 -20.69 -14.20 20.09
C LYS A 340 -21.02 -13.12 19.07
N LYS A 341 -20.09 -12.19 18.87
CA LYS A 341 -20.21 -11.10 17.91
C LYS A 341 -19.15 -11.25 16.81
N SER A 342 -19.43 -10.73 15.64
CA SER A 342 -18.45 -10.65 14.56
C SER A 342 -18.76 -9.48 13.63
N VAL A 343 -17.70 -8.95 13.03
CA VAL A 343 -17.75 -7.99 11.95
C VAL A 343 -16.96 -8.52 10.76
N THR A 344 -17.51 -8.35 9.57
CA THR A 344 -16.89 -8.74 8.30
C THR A 344 -16.60 -7.48 7.52
N SER A 345 -15.34 -7.29 7.13
CA SER A 345 -14.93 -6.16 6.28
C SER A 345 -15.45 -6.39 4.85
N PRO A 346 -15.97 -5.38 4.16
CA PRO A 346 -16.19 -5.45 2.72
C PRO A 346 -14.89 -5.70 1.97
N VAL A 347 -14.98 -6.23 0.75
CA VAL A 347 -13.82 -6.28 -0.15
C VAL A 347 -13.22 -4.88 -0.28
N SER A 348 -11.91 -4.78 -0.08
CA SER A 348 -11.16 -3.53 -0.17
C SER A 348 -10.02 -3.69 -1.17
N LEU A 349 -9.72 -2.65 -1.92
CA LEU A 349 -8.52 -2.54 -2.73
C LEU A 349 -7.77 -1.28 -2.35
N ILE A 350 -6.50 -1.44 -1.96
CA ILE A 350 -5.54 -0.34 -1.89
C ILE A 350 -4.69 -0.40 -3.16
N ALA A 351 -4.78 0.63 -3.98
CA ALA A 351 -3.98 0.80 -5.19
C ALA A 351 -2.86 1.80 -4.90
N SER A 352 -1.61 1.34 -4.94
CA SER A 352 -0.44 2.22 -4.85
C SER A 352 0.14 2.38 -6.25
N ALA A 353 0.34 3.62 -6.69
CA ALA A 353 0.94 3.95 -7.97
C ALA A 353 2.33 4.55 -7.76
N ALA A 354 3.28 4.16 -8.61
CA ALA A 354 4.62 4.73 -8.65
C ALA A 354 5.04 4.98 -10.10
N ALA A 355 5.79 6.05 -10.33
CA ALA A 355 6.32 6.38 -11.65
C ALA A 355 7.58 7.24 -11.57
N PRO A 356 8.47 7.19 -12.57
CA PRO A 356 9.52 8.19 -12.72
C PRO A 356 8.91 9.55 -13.05
N VAL A 357 9.55 10.61 -12.52
CA VAL A 357 9.18 12.02 -12.76
C VAL A 357 10.25 12.68 -13.64
N GLY A 358 9.83 13.30 -14.72
CA GLY A 358 10.72 14.02 -15.64
C GLY A 358 11.30 15.29 -15.03
N ASP A 359 10.44 16.11 -14.41
CA ASP A 359 10.83 17.32 -13.69
C ASP A 359 9.95 17.51 -12.44
N VAL A 360 10.56 17.34 -11.26
CA VAL A 360 9.86 17.47 -9.96
C VAL A 360 9.35 18.88 -9.70
N THR A 361 9.90 19.90 -10.36
CA THR A 361 9.49 21.30 -10.20
C THR A 361 8.12 21.61 -10.84
N LEU A 362 7.67 20.74 -11.76
CA LEU A 362 6.36 20.81 -12.42
C LEU A 362 5.26 20.11 -11.63
N THR A 363 5.54 19.62 -10.43
CA THR A 363 4.53 18.99 -9.58
C THR A 363 3.56 20.02 -9.06
N LEU A 364 2.27 19.81 -9.34
CA LEU A 364 1.17 20.63 -8.85
C LEU A 364 0.81 20.29 -7.40
N THR A 365 0.16 21.22 -6.74
CA THR A 365 -0.39 21.05 -5.39
C THR A 365 -1.78 21.67 -5.31
N PRO A 366 -2.58 21.35 -4.30
CA PRO A 366 -3.85 22.00 -4.01
C PRO A 366 -3.78 23.48 -3.67
N GLU A 367 -2.59 24.06 -3.50
CA GLU A 367 -2.44 25.47 -3.11
C GLU A 367 -2.91 26.43 -4.22
N LEU A 368 -4.00 27.15 -3.97
CA LEU A 368 -4.49 28.20 -4.85
C LEU A 368 -3.49 29.37 -4.88
N ARG A 369 -3.21 29.88 -6.08
CA ARG A 369 -2.35 31.06 -6.25
C ARG A 369 -3.14 32.34 -6.14
N LYS A 370 -2.56 33.37 -5.54
CA LYS A 370 -3.17 34.72 -5.42
C LYS A 370 -3.03 35.49 -6.74
N ILE A 371 -3.57 34.94 -7.81
CA ILE A 371 -3.61 35.54 -9.16
C ILE A 371 -5.03 35.39 -9.74
N PRO A 372 -5.44 36.24 -10.69
CA PRO A 372 -6.70 36.05 -11.42
C PRO A 372 -6.73 34.65 -12.07
N SER A 373 -7.65 33.81 -11.63
CA SER A 373 -7.78 32.43 -12.12
C SER A 373 -9.22 31.95 -11.94
N VAL A 374 -9.56 30.85 -12.59
CA VAL A 374 -10.83 30.17 -12.45
C VAL A 374 -10.60 28.76 -11.96
N LEU A 375 -11.50 28.25 -11.13
CA LEU A 375 -11.51 26.85 -10.73
C LEU A 375 -12.33 26.07 -11.76
N VAL A 376 -11.72 25.03 -12.36
CA VAL A 376 -12.33 24.16 -13.36
C VAL A 376 -12.49 22.78 -12.78
N LEU A 377 -13.69 22.21 -12.89
CA LEU A 377 -13.95 20.81 -12.57
C LEU A 377 -13.84 19.95 -13.84
N ALA A 378 -12.85 19.05 -13.88
CA ALA A 378 -12.81 17.98 -14.87
C ALA A 378 -13.64 16.79 -14.35
N ASP A 379 -14.84 16.61 -14.90
CA ASP A 379 -15.77 15.57 -14.45
C ASP A 379 -15.75 14.33 -15.35
N LEU A 380 -14.97 13.33 -14.94
CA LEU A 380 -14.90 12.02 -15.63
C LEU A 380 -16.17 11.16 -15.41
N GLY A 381 -17.05 11.55 -14.50
CA GLY A 381 -18.36 10.94 -14.26
C GLY A 381 -19.44 11.38 -15.25
N CYS A 382 -19.13 12.32 -16.15
CA CYS A 382 -20.06 12.83 -17.18
C CYS A 382 -21.39 13.34 -16.60
N GLY A 383 -21.35 14.07 -15.50
CA GLY A 383 -22.53 14.66 -14.83
C GLY A 383 -23.39 13.65 -14.04
N ARG A 384 -22.96 12.40 -13.92
CA ARG A 384 -23.70 11.39 -13.16
C ARG A 384 -23.39 11.52 -11.66
N ALA A 385 -24.36 12.02 -10.90
CA ALA A 385 -24.28 12.19 -9.44
C ALA A 385 -24.63 10.88 -8.73
N ARG A 386 -23.72 9.92 -8.70
CA ARG A 386 -23.87 8.62 -8.03
C ARG A 386 -23.36 8.73 -6.59
N MET A 387 -24.25 8.56 -5.61
CA MET A 387 -23.98 8.87 -4.20
C MET A 387 -23.81 7.63 -3.32
N GLY A 388 -23.96 6.42 -3.87
CA GLY A 388 -23.84 5.19 -3.10
C GLY A 388 -22.45 5.03 -2.48
N GLY A 389 -22.42 4.74 -1.18
CA GLY A 389 -21.18 4.62 -0.41
C GLY A 389 -20.44 5.93 -0.13
N SER A 390 -20.91 7.08 -0.63
CA SER A 390 -20.26 8.38 -0.41
C SER A 390 -20.24 8.78 1.07
N ILE A 391 -19.33 9.65 1.45
CA ILE A 391 -19.27 10.18 2.82
C ILE A 391 -20.56 10.92 3.18
N LEU A 392 -21.17 11.64 2.23
CA LEU A 392 -22.47 12.24 2.46
C LEU A 392 -23.54 11.20 2.76
N ALA A 393 -23.56 10.10 2.03
CA ALA A 393 -24.50 9.00 2.27
C ALA A 393 -24.29 8.37 3.65
N GLN A 394 -23.05 8.22 4.09
CA GLN A 394 -22.71 7.67 5.40
C GLN A 394 -23.13 8.60 6.55
N VAL A 395 -22.78 9.89 6.51
CA VAL A 395 -23.15 10.85 7.57
C VAL A 395 -24.67 11.09 7.62
N ALA A 396 -25.36 10.93 6.50
CA ALA A 396 -26.80 11.00 6.43
C ALA A 396 -27.50 9.67 6.84
N GLN A 397 -26.74 8.61 7.13
CA GLN A 397 -27.25 7.26 7.39
C GLN A 397 -28.13 6.72 6.25
N ARG A 398 -27.79 7.04 5.01
CA ARG A 398 -28.49 6.69 3.77
C ARG A 398 -27.47 6.16 2.77
N PHE A 399 -27.11 4.88 2.87
CA PHE A 399 -25.95 4.34 2.17
C PHE A 399 -26.02 4.48 0.64
N GLY A 400 -27.20 4.33 0.04
CA GLY A 400 -27.41 4.38 -1.41
C GLY A 400 -27.19 3.03 -2.10
N ASP A 401 -27.68 2.91 -3.33
CA ASP A 401 -27.67 1.70 -4.15
C ASP A 401 -26.90 1.88 -5.48
N THR A 402 -26.48 3.08 -5.79
CA THR A 402 -25.83 3.40 -7.08
C THR A 402 -24.37 3.79 -6.86
N ALA A 403 -23.48 2.90 -7.24
CA ALA A 403 -22.03 3.07 -7.10
C ALA A 403 -21.48 4.13 -8.08
N PRO A 404 -20.62 5.06 -7.64
CA PRO A 404 -19.73 5.77 -8.56
C PRO A 404 -18.77 4.78 -9.22
N ASP A 405 -18.34 5.09 -10.44
CA ASP A 405 -17.48 4.20 -11.23
C ASP A 405 -16.61 5.00 -12.21
N CYS A 406 -15.44 4.50 -12.50
CA CYS A 406 -14.53 4.97 -13.56
C CYS A 406 -14.68 4.06 -14.79
N GLU A 407 -15.77 4.20 -15.53
CA GLU A 407 -16.18 3.27 -16.59
C GLU A 407 -15.37 3.41 -17.90
N ASP A 408 -14.81 4.60 -18.17
CA ASP A 408 -14.09 4.90 -19.43
C ASP A 408 -12.58 5.11 -19.16
N PRO A 409 -11.76 4.05 -19.27
CA PRO A 409 -10.32 4.18 -19.10
C PRO A 409 -9.69 5.10 -20.15
N ALA A 410 -10.23 5.16 -21.37
CA ALA A 410 -9.72 6.05 -22.40
C ALA A 410 -9.96 7.53 -22.07
N MET A 411 -11.07 7.86 -21.40
CA MET A 411 -11.32 9.22 -20.92
C MET A 411 -10.32 9.61 -19.82
N LEU A 412 -10.01 8.72 -18.88
CA LEU A 412 -8.99 8.96 -17.86
C LEU A 412 -7.61 9.20 -18.51
N ALA A 413 -7.21 8.37 -19.46
CA ALA A 413 -5.96 8.55 -20.19
C ALA A 413 -5.88 9.89 -20.92
N ARG A 414 -6.98 10.30 -21.61
CA ARG A 414 -7.07 11.62 -22.26
C ARG A 414 -6.99 12.76 -21.26
N PHE A 415 -7.64 12.63 -20.11
CA PHE A 415 -7.57 13.62 -19.03
C PHE A 415 -6.13 13.83 -18.56
N MET A 416 -5.40 12.76 -18.25
CA MET A 416 -4.00 12.84 -17.81
C MET A 416 -3.11 13.51 -18.87
N GLY A 417 -3.28 13.14 -20.15
CA GLY A 417 -2.55 13.75 -21.26
C GLY A 417 -2.85 15.25 -21.42
N ALA A 418 -4.13 15.63 -21.36
CA ALA A 418 -4.56 17.02 -21.46
C ALA A 418 -4.04 17.87 -20.27
N LEU A 419 -4.15 17.34 -19.05
CA LEU A 419 -3.62 18.00 -17.84
C LEU A 419 -2.12 18.26 -18.00
N ARG A 420 -1.35 17.24 -18.42
CA ARG A 420 0.09 17.41 -18.62
C ARG A 420 0.43 18.47 -19.67
N THR A 421 -0.31 18.51 -20.79
CA THR A 421 -0.14 19.57 -21.81
C THR A 421 -0.37 20.95 -21.24
N LEU A 422 -1.48 21.14 -20.51
CA LEU A 422 -1.83 22.43 -19.93
C LEU A 422 -0.85 22.88 -18.83
N VAL A 423 -0.29 21.94 -18.08
CA VAL A 423 0.78 22.24 -17.09
C VAL A 423 2.06 22.71 -17.79
N ASN A 424 2.46 22.05 -18.87
CA ASN A 424 3.65 22.43 -19.63
C ASN A 424 3.48 23.81 -20.33
N GLU A 425 2.25 24.18 -20.66
CA GLU A 425 1.90 25.51 -21.18
C GLU A 425 1.77 26.58 -20.09
N GLY A 426 1.90 26.21 -18.81
CA GLY A 426 1.73 27.13 -17.67
C GLY A 426 0.28 27.56 -17.44
N ALA A 427 -0.68 26.88 -18.03
CA ALA A 427 -2.10 27.21 -17.92
C ALA A 427 -2.73 26.73 -16.62
N VAL A 428 -2.19 25.67 -15.99
CA VAL A 428 -2.66 25.12 -14.71
C VAL A 428 -1.65 25.47 -13.62
N VAL A 429 -2.13 26.09 -12.57
CA VAL A 429 -1.31 26.61 -11.46
C VAL A 429 -1.59 25.96 -10.11
N ALA A 430 -2.67 25.18 -10.01
CA ALA A 430 -3.03 24.37 -8.86
C ALA A 430 -3.86 23.18 -9.33
N TYR A 431 -3.77 22.06 -8.62
CA TYR A 431 -4.50 20.84 -8.91
C TYR A 431 -4.84 20.12 -7.62
N HIS A 432 -6.01 19.52 -7.59
CA HIS A 432 -6.42 18.59 -6.54
C HIS A 432 -7.39 17.56 -7.13
N ASP A 433 -7.25 16.30 -6.78
CA ASP A 433 -8.20 15.29 -7.19
C ASP A 433 -9.53 15.42 -6.41
N ARG A 434 -10.61 14.86 -6.93
CA ARG A 434 -11.90 14.82 -6.24
C ARG A 434 -12.06 13.49 -5.53
N ALA A 435 -11.55 13.42 -4.30
CA ALA A 435 -11.56 12.26 -3.43
C ALA A 435 -12.81 12.18 -2.53
N ASP A 436 -12.68 11.52 -1.40
CA ASP A 436 -13.73 11.39 -0.38
C ASP A 436 -14.19 12.77 0.13
N GLY A 437 -15.51 12.89 0.30
CA GLY A 437 -16.16 14.17 0.60
C GLY A 437 -16.54 14.98 -0.66
N GLY A 438 -16.08 14.56 -1.84
CA GLY A 438 -16.44 15.12 -3.15
C GLY A 438 -16.02 16.58 -3.33
N LEU A 439 -16.70 17.27 -4.24
CA LEU A 439 -16.37 18.66 -4.62
C LEU A 439 -16.29 19.63 -3.42
N ALA A 440 -17.15 19.44 -2.42
CA ALA A 440 -17.16 20.31 -1.24
C ALA A 440 -15.88 20.15 -0.41
N ALA A 441 -15.41 18.93 -0.20
CA ALA A 441 -14.15 18.65 0.50
C ALA A 441 -12.97 19.15 -0.33
N THR A 442 -12.86 18.77 -1.60
CA THR A 442 -11.80 19.20 -2.52
C THR A 442 -11.61 20.70 -2.54
N ALA A 443 -12.70 21.48 -2.76
CA ALA A 443 -12.63 22.92 -2.75
C ALA A 443 -12.24 23.49 -1.37
N SER A 444 -12.74 22.89 -0.28
CA SER A 444 -12.40 23.30 1.08
C SER A 444 -10.92 23.07 1.40
N GLU A 445 -10.35 21.96 1.00
CA GLU A 445 -8.94 21.61 1.18
C GLU A 445 -8.02 22.57 0.43
N MET A 446 -8.37 22.92 -0.82
CA MET A 446 -7.66 23.94 -1.57
C MET A 446 -7.72 25.32 -0.86
N MET A 447 -8.87 25.68 -0.30
CA MET A 447 -9.02 26.90 0.51
C MET A 447 -8.21 26.83 1.81
N PHE A 448 -8.17 25.69 2.49
CA PHE A 448 -7.40 25.51 3.72
C PHE A 448 -5.90 25.66 3.47
N ALA A 449 -5.38 25.03 2.41
CA ALA A 449 -3.98 25.11 2.03
C ALA A 449 -3.53 26.53 1.68
N SER A 450 -4.43 27.33 1.12
CA SER A 450 -4.12 28.65 0.54
C SER A 450 -4.54 29.83 1.40
N ARG A 451 -5.48 29.63 2.33
CA ARG A 451 -6.19 30.70 3.05
C ARG A 451 -6.89 31.69 2.11
N LEU A 452 -7.36 31.19 0.98
CA LEU A 452 -8.14 31.97 0.00
C LEU A 452 -9.58 31.44 -0.06
N GLY A 453 -10.54 32.33 -0.30
CA GLY A 453 -11.92 31.93 -0.54
C GLY A 453 -12.16 31.54 -1.99
N VAL A 454 -13.11 30.62 -2.21
CA VAL A 454 -13.59 30.20 -3.53
C VAL A 454 -15.08 30.48 -3.64
N LYS A 455 -15.52 31.06 -4.75
CA LYS A 455 -16.93 31.15 -5.11
C LYS A 455 -17.23 30.08 -6.14
N LEU A 456 -18.09 29.12 -5.76
CA LEU A 456 -18.56 28.10 -6.68
C LEU A 456 -19.92 28.52 -7.25
N ASP A 457 -20.03 28.50 -8.58
CA ASP A 457 -21.29 28.66 -9.30
C ASP A 457 -21.65 27.29 -9.93
N LEU A 458 -22.52 26.55 -9.25
CA LEU A 458 -22.91 25.20 -9.61
C LEU A 458 -24.17 25.21 -10.48
N VAL A 459 -24.14 25.91 -11.60
CA VAL A 459 -25.25 25.87 -12.56
C VAL A 459 -25.20 24.55 -13.31
N GLN A 460 -26.18 23.68 -13.02
CA GLN A 460 -26.44 22.51 -13.86
C GLN A 460 -26.93 22.99 -15.24
N LYS A 461 -26.14 22.80 -16.27
CA LYS A 461 -26.57 22.97 -17.68
C LYS A 461 -27.23 21.72 -18.20
#